data_2cb2bb76c441aa95ae98230f6b00b99d
#
_entry.id   2cb2bb76c441aa95ae98230f6b00b99d
#
_cell.length_a   1.000
_cell.length_b   1.000
_cell.length_c   1.000
_cell.angle_alpha   90.00
_cell.angle_beta   90.00
_cell.angle_gamma   90.00
#
_symmetry.space_group_name_H-M   'P 1'
#
loop_
_entity.id
_entity.type
_entity.pdbx_description
1 polymer ?
#
loop_
_entity_poly.entity_id
_entity_poly.type
_entity_poly.pdbx_seq_one_letter_code
_entity_poly.pdbx_strand_id
1 'polypeptide(L)'
;MIPNPILKVLSSMRRHRVQCLLMGGQACVFYGAAEFSRDTDLAILASDENLDRLKAALAELQAETIAVPDFDIAHLLRGHAVHFRCRHPEAAGMRVDIMSSMRGVDRFPTLWERRTTLETPDGTFCDLLSLPDLVQAKKTQRDKDWPMIRRLVEAHYFENSEDPNEDRIRFWLQELRTPSLLIEAAALWPDDARQQLAARPLLEHALARDEELLETALTVEEQVERLRDKNYWLPLKKELEAMRRRR
;
A
#
# COMPACT_ATOMS: atom_id res chain seq x y z
N MET A 1 -27.82 -10.63 7.43
CA MET A 1 -26.45 -10.40 6.87
C MET A 1 -25.73 -9.48 7.84
N ILE A 2 -24.58 -9.86 8.38
CA ILE A 2 -23.79 -8.99 9.28
C ILE A 2 -23.26 -7.86 8.41
N PRO A 3 -23.50 -6.58 8.75
CA PRO A 3 -22.99 -5.46 7.96
C PRO A 3 -21.46 -5.55 7.90
N ASN A 4 -20.89 -5.45 6.69
CA ASN A 4 -19.46 -5.31 6.55
C ASN A 4 -19.13 -3.80 6.43
N PRO A 5 -18.60 -3.18 7.50
CA PRO A 5 -18.35 -1.75 7.53
C PRO A 5 -17.47 -1.24 6.38
N ILE A 6 -16.56 -2.08 5.89
CA ILE A 6 -15.66 -1.75 4.81
C ILE A 6 -16.43 -1.59 3.49
N LEU A 7 -17.35 -2.52 3.19
CA LEU A 7 -18.19 -2.42 1.99
C LEU A 7 -19.03 -1.15 1.99
N LYS A 8 -19.54 -0.72 3.16
CA LYS A 8 -20.25 0.55 3.28
C LYS A 8 -19.36 1.75 2.95
N VAL A 9 -18.11 1.78 3.43
CA VAL A 9 -17.15 2.84 3.09
C VAL A 9 -16.87 2.84 1.59
N LEU A 10 -16.53 1.70 1.01
CA LEU A 10 -16.20 1.59 -0.42
C LEU A 10 -17.39 1.96 -1.32
N SER A 11 -18.60 1.50 -0.99
CA SER A 11 -19.82 1.84 -1.74
C SER A 11 -20.16 3.32 -1.66
N SER A 12 -19.93 3.99 -0.50
CA SER A 12 -20.11 5.44 -0.36
C SER A 12 -19.10 6.20 -1.21
N MET A 13 -17.80 5.82 -1.18
CA MET A 13 -16.78 6.45 -2.04
C MET A 13 -17.16 6.34 -3.52
N ARG A 14 -17.61 5.18 -3.96
CA ARG A 14 -18.05 4.96 -5.35
C ARG A 14 -19.30 5.75 -5.71
N ARG A 15 -20.34 5.77 -4.87
CA ARG A 15 -21.58 6.53 -5.08
C ARG A 15 -21.31 8.01 -5.33
N HIS A 16 -20.37 8.57 -4.58
CA HIS A 16 -19.94 9.97 -4.73
C HIS A 16 -18.84 10.16 -5.77
N ARG A 17 -18.49 9.09 -6.52
CA ARG A 17 -17.46 9.14 -7.59
C ARG A 17 -16.11 9.69 -7.10
N VAL A 18 -15.74 9.36 -5.87
CA VAL A 18 -14.43 9.73 -5.32
C VAL A 18 -13.34 8.97 -6.08
N GLN A 19 -12.37 9.69 -6.64
CA GLN A 19 -11.18 9.06 -7.21
C GLN A 19 -10.24 8.68 -6.07
N CYS A 20 -10.29 7.41 -5.68
CA CYS A 20 -9.49 6.84 -4.60
C CYS A 20 -9.06 5.42 -4.93
N LEU A 21 -7.94 5.01 -4.38
CA LEU A 21 -7.39 3.66 -4.46
C LEU A 21 -7.30 3.09 -3.04
N LEU A 22 -7.90 1.92 -2.84
CA LEU A 22 -7.74 1.19 -1.59
C LEU A 22 -6.29 0.75 -1.45
N MET A 23 -5.72 0.94 -0.26
CA MET A 23 -4.35 0.59 0.08
C MET A 23 -4.27 0.00 1.49
N GLY A 24 -3.09 -0.08 2.06
CA GLY A 24 -2.91 -0.48 3.46
C GLY A 24 -3.26 -1.94 3.73
N GLY A 25 -3.73 -2.20 4.94
CA GLY A 25 -4.05 -3.55 5.40
C GLY A 25 -5.22 -4.18 4.65
N GLN A 26 -6.23 -3.38 4.32
CA GLN A 26 -7.41 -3.87 3.64
C GLN A 26 -7.12 -4.30 2.20
N ALA A 27 -6.25 -3.58 1.47
CA ALA A 27 -5.80 -4.02 0.16
C ALA A 27 -5.04 -5.36 0.24
N CYS A 28 -4.26 -5.59 1.31
CA CYS A 28 -3.60 -6.88 1.52
C CYS A 28 -4.61 -8.02 1.73
N VAL A 29 -5.77 -7.75 2.37
CA VAL A 29 -6.86 -8.74 2.47
C VAL A 29 -7.41 -9.09 1.09
N PHE A 30 -7.65 -8.10 0.24
CA PHE A 30 -8.14 -8.32 -1.12
C PHE A 30 -7.13 -9.08 -2.00
N TYR A 31 -5.84 -8.93 -1.77
CA TYR A 31 -4.78 -9.69 -2.43
C TYR A 31 -4.46 -11.03 -1.73
N GLY A 32 -5.27 -11.47 -0.76
CA GLY A 32 -5.11 -12.76 -0.09
C GLY A 32 -3.93 -12.86 0.90
N ALA A 33 -3.22 -11.77 1.16
CA ALA A 33 -2.03 -11.80 2.04
C ALA A 33 -2.34 -11.53 3.51
N ALA A 34 -3.59 -11.18 3.85
CA ALA A 34 -4.05 -10.95 5.23
C ALA A 34 -5.49 -11.43 5.40
N GLU A 35 -5.83 -11.85 6.61
CA GLU A 35 -7.19 -12.30 6.94
C GLU A 35 -8.11 -11.15 7.35
N PHE A 36 -7.55 -10.08 7.92
CA PHE A 36 -8.32 -8.99 8.53
C PHE A 36 -7.57 -7.67 8.55
N SER A 37 -8.31 -6.56 8.35
CA SER A 37 -7.86 -5.19 8.63
C SER A 37 -8.94 -4.41 9.38
N ARG A 38 -8.53 -3.57 10.33
CA ARG A 38 -9.44 -2.73 11.15
C ARG A 38 -9.72 -1.37 10.55
N ASP A 39 -8.86 -0.92 9.65
CA ASP A 39 -8.86 0.42 9.09
C ASP A 39 -9.04 0.34 7.57
N THR A 40 -9.59 1.38 6.97
CA THR A 40 -9.66 1.56 5.52
C THR A 40 -8.72 2.69 5.13
N ASP A 41 -7.62 2.35 4.50
CA ASP A 41 -6.62 3.30 4.02
C ASP A 41 -6.88 3.61 2.54
N LEU A 42 -7.02 4.89 2.18
CA LEU A 42 -7.29 5.33 0.81
C LEU A 42 -6.25 6.34 0.34
N ALA A 43 -5.62 6.07 -0.81
CA ALA A 43 -4.92 7.07 -1.58
C ALA A 43 -5.92 7.81 -2.48
N ILE A 44 -5.85 9.15 -2.53
CA ILE A 44 -6.82 9.96 -3.29
C ILE A 44 -6.14 10.92 -4.26
N LEU A 45 -6.87 11.29 -5.33
CA LEU A 45 -6.53 12.45 -6.12
C LEU A 45 -6.79 13.72 -5.31
N ALA A 46 -5.73 14.48 -5.01
CA ALA A 46 -5.84 15.75 -4.30
C ALA A 46 -6.16 16.89 -5.29
N SER A 47 -7.43 16.98 -5.72
CA SER A 47 -7.99 18.10 -6.47
C SER A 47 -9.24 18.61 -5.77
N ASP A 48 -9.57 19.90 -5.95
CA ASP A 48 -10.73 20.52 -5.29
C ASP A 48 -12.01 19.75 -5.59
N GLU A 49 -12.25 19.40 -6.86
CA GLU A 49 -13.43 18.61 -7.28
C GLU A 49 -13.51 17.27 -6.58
N ASN A 50 -12.39 16.53 -6.49
CA ASN A 50 -12.38 15.23 -5.83
C ASN A 50 -12.53 15.34 -4.31
N LEU A 51 -12.01 16.41 -3.72
CA LEU A 51 -12.21 16.68 -2.30
C LEU A 51 -13.65 17.02 -1.94
N ASP A 52 -14.38 17.72 -2.82
CA ASP A 52 -15.80 17.97 -2.61
C ASP A 52 -16.62 16.69 -2.71
N ARG A 53 -16.29 15.79 -3.64
CA ARG A 53 -16.86 14.44 -3.70
C ARG A 53 -16.55 13.63 -2.45
N LEU A 54 -15.32 13.70 -1.97
CA LEU A 54 -14.90 13.02 -0.74
C LEU A 54 -15.63 13.57 0.49
N LYS A 55 -15.80 14.90 0.62
CA LYS A 55 -16.60 15.52 1.69
C LYS A 55 -18.02 14.99 1.70
N ALA A 56 -18.65 14.86 0.52
CA ALA A 56 -20.00 14.31 0.41
C ALA A 56 -20.06 12.84 0.85
N ALA A 57 -19.07 12.02 0.47
CA ALA A 57 -18.97 10.63 0.92
C ALA A 57 -18.74 10.52 2.44
N LEU A 58 -17.87 11.35 3.00
CA LEU A 58 -17.60 11.39 4.45
C LEU A 58 -18.84 11.87 5.24
N ALA A 59 -19.62 12.82 4.68
CA ALA A 59 -20.89 13.25 5.28
C ALA A 59 -21.93 12.13 5.30
N GLU A 60 -22.07 11.34 4.22
CA GLU A 60 -22.92 10.15 4.20
C GLU A 60 -22.49 9.13 5.27
N LEU A 61 -21.19 8.93 5.46
CA LEU A 61 -20.62 8.04 6.47
C LEU A 61 -20.70 8.62 7.88
N GLN A 62 -21.19 9.87 8.05
CA GLN A 62 -21.14 10.61 9.31
C GLN A 62 -19.73 10.58 9.93
N ALA A 63 -18.71 10.72 9.07
CA ALA A 63 -17.33 10.59 9.46
C ALA A 63 -16.81 11.90 10.07
N GLU A 64 -16.15 11.78 11.22
CA GLU A 64 -15.55 12.90 11.95
C GLU A 64 -14.04 12.76 11.96
N THR A 65 -13.32 13.89 11.81
CA THR A 65 -11.86 13.92 11.96
C THR A 65 -11.48 13.60 13.43
N ILE A 66 -10.61 12.63 13.62
CA ILE A 66 -10.25 12.12 14.96
C ILE A 66 -8.86 12.54 15.45
N ALA A 67 -8.05 13.14 14.59
CA ALA A 67 -6.69 13.56 14.91
C ALA A 67 -6.26 14.76 14.07
N VAL A 68 -5.13 15.38 14.43
CA VAL A 68 -4.48 16.37 13.57
C VAL A 68 -3.75 15.66 12.41
N PRO A 69 -3.66 16.29 11.23
CA PRO A 69 -4.20 17.60 10.89
C PRO A 69 -5.72 17.56 10.65
N ASP A 70 -6.34 18.72 10.62
CA ASP A 70 -7.70 18.87 10.14
C ASP A 70 -7.76 18.58 8.62
N PHE A 71 -8.96 18.29 8.11
CA PHE A 71 -9.14 17.95 6.70
C PHE A 71 -8.98 19.20 5.81
N ASP A 72 -7.81 19.31 5.19
CA ASP A 72 -7.45 20.38 4.27
C ASP A 72 -6.55 19.83 3.16
N ILE A 73 -6.71 20.37 1.94
CA ILE A 73 -5.91 19.97 0.78
C ILE A 73 -4.42 20.24 0.98
N ALA A 74 -4.07 21.33 1.68
CA ALA A 74 -2.68 21.68 1.93
C ALA A 74 -1.97 20.61 2.79
N HIS A 75 -2.67 20.02 3.75
CA HIS A 75 -2.14 18.93 4.56
C HIS A 75 -1.93 17.66 3.74
N LEU A 76 -2.88 17.32 2.86
CA LEU A 76 -2.77 16.17 1.96
C LEU A 76 -1.63 16.34 0.96
N LEU A 77 -1.52 17.50 0.31
CA LEU A 77 -0.43 17.81 -0.63
C LEU A 77 0.94 17.85 0.06
N ARG A 78 0.99 18.21 1.34
CA ARG A 78 2.21 18.16 2.17
C ARG A 78 2.62 16.71 2.46
N GLY A 79 1.72 15.73 2.33
CA GLY A 79 1.95 14.32 2.59
C GLY A 79 1.44 13.82 3.94
N HIS A 80 0.64 14.64 4.65
CA HIS A 80 -0.02 14.18 5.86
C HIS A 80 -1.19 13.25 5.53
N ALA A 81 -1.39 12.25 6.38
CA ALA A 81 -2.62 11.48 6.42
C ALA A 81 -3.66 12.22 7.28
N VAL A 82 -4.92 12.22 6.84
CA VAL A 82 -6.05 12.70 7.62
C VAL A 82 -6.89 11.50 8.06
N HIS A 83 -7.26 11.46 9.32
CA HIS A 83 -7.89 10.31 9.97
C HIS A 83 -9.32 10.62 10.35
N PHE A 84 -10.25 9.77 9.92
CA PHE A 84 -11.67 9.87 10.19
C PHE A 84 -12.18 8.65 10.95
N ARG A 85 -13.30 8.82 11.66
CA ARG A 85 -14.07 7.73 12.24
C ARG A 85 -15.52 7.85 11.84
N CYS A 86 -16.06 6.80 11.22
CA CYS A 86 -17.44 6.72 10.79
C CYS A 86 -18.38 6.52 11.97
N ARG A 87 -19.53 7.18 11.91
CA ARG A 87 -20.66 7.02 12.88
C ARG A 87 -21.90 6.46 12.22
N HIS A 88 -21.96 6.37 10.89
CA HIS A 88 -23.08 5.73 10.20
C HIS A 88 -23.27 4.30 10.72
N PRO A 89 -24.52 3.84 11.01
CA PRO A 89 -24.76 2.53 11.63
C PRO A 89 -24.10 1.35 10.92
N GLU A 90 -24.07 1.33 9.58
CA GLU A 90 -23.45 0.26 8.79
C GLU A 90 -21.92 0.33 8.72
N ALA A 91 -21.32 1.46 9.14
CA ALA A 91 -19.87 1.65 9.20
C ALA A 91 -19.40 2.12 10.58
N ALA A 92 -20.21 1.92 11.63
CA ALA A 92 -19.96 2.45 12.96
C ALA A 92 -18.60 2.02 13.50
N GLY A 93 -17.80 3.02 13.92
CA GLY A 93 -16.46 2.80 14.47
C GLY A 93 -15.36 2.57 13.43
N MET A 94 -15.70 2.39 12.14
CA MET A 94 -14.71 2.21 11.08
C MET A 94 -13.82 3.45 10.99
N ARG A 95 -12.51 3.22 10.99
CA ARG A 95 -11.51 4.25 10.73
C ARG A 95 -11.24 4.32 9.24
N VAL A 96 -11.19 5.54 8.71
CA VAL A 96 -10.83 5.83 7.33
C VAL A 96 -9.64 6.77 7.34
N ASP A 97 -8.54 6.34 6.73
CA ASP A 97 -7.32 7.11 6.64
C ASP A 97 -7.13 7.56 5.18
N ILE A 98 -6.98 8.86 4.99
CA ILE A 98 -6.88 9.47 3.66
C ILE A 98 -5.49 10.08 3.49
N MET A 99 -4.82 9.78 2.38
CA MET A 99 -3.57 10.41 1.97
C MET A 99 -3.52 10.60 0.44
N SER A 100 -2.67 11.50 -0.02
CA SER A 100 -2.48 11.78 -1.45
C SER A 100 -1.10 11.45 -1.96
N SER A 101 -0.15 11.21 -1.06
CA SER A 101 1.22 10.84 -1.42
C SER A 101 1.82 9.86 -0.41
N MET A 102 2.68 8.98 -0.90
CA MET A 102 3.36 7.95 -0.12
C MET A 102 4.82 7.89 -0.53
N ARG A 103 5.68 7.42 0.38
CA ARG A 103 7.11 7.27 0.09
C ARG A 103 7.37 6.26 -1.03
N GLY A 104 8.14 6.68 -2.03
CA GLY A 104 8.61 5.80 -3.10
C GLY A 104 7.51 5.29 -4.04
N VAL A 105 6.32 5.86 -3.96
CA VAL A 105 5.19 5.56 -4.85
C VAL A 105 4.93 6.77 -5.74
N ASP A 106 4.52 6.53 -6.96
CA ASP A 106 4.22 7.58 -7.93
C ASP A 106 3.03 8.46 -7.52
N ARG A 107 2.81 9.54 -8.25
CA ARG A 107 1.65 10.41 -8.06
C ARG A 107 0.37 9.70 -8.48
N PHE A 108 -0.74 10.07 -7.87
CA PHE A 108 -2.04 9.45 -8.05
C PHE A 108 -2.45 9.21 -9.52
N PRO A 109 -2.28 10.11 -10.50
CA PRO A 109 -2.65 9.83 -11.89
C PRO A 109 -1.97 8.57 -12.46
N THR A 110 -0.67 8.40 -12.22
CA THR A 110 0.07 7.20 -12.65
C THR A 110 -0.41 5.93 -11.93
N LEU A 111 -0.68 6.03 -10.62
CA LEU A 111 -1.24 4.92 -9.85
C LEU A 111 -2.63 4.52 -10.37
N TRP A 112 -3.43 5.51 -10.76
CA TRP A 112 -4.77 5.30 -11.29
C TRP A 112 -4.77 4.52 -12.61
N GLU A 113 -3.81 4.79 -13.49
CA GLU A 113 -3.67 4.10 -14.78
C GLU A 113 -3.37 2.61 -14.62
N ARG A 114 -2.56 2.24 -13.63
CA ARG A 114 -2.13 0.84 -13.39
C ARG A 114 -2.84 0.16 -12.22
N ARG A 115 -3.95 0.75 -11.73
CA ARG A 115 -4.72 0.19 -10.62
C ARG A 115 -5.28 -1.19 -10.92
N THR A 116 -5.52 -1.95 -9.88
CA THR A 116 -6.30 -3.18 -9.94
C THR A 116 -7.75 -2.87 -9.57
N THR A 117 -8.69 -3.32 -10.39
CA THR A 117 -10.13 -3.21 -10.09
C THR A 117 -10.67 -4.60 -9.77
N LEU A 118 -11.23 -4.78 -8.59
CA LEU A 118 -11.84 -6.03 -8.13
C LEU A 118 -13.32 -5.84 -7.87
N GLU A 119 -14.09 -6.91 -8.11
CA GLU A 119 -15.51 -6.98 -7.73
C GLU A 119 -15.60 -7.51 -6.30
N THR A 120 -16.32 -6.80 -5.45
CA THR A 120 -16.60 -7.21 -4.07
C THR A 120 -17.77 -8.19 -4.01
N PRO A 121 -17.94 -8.98 -2.92
CA PRO A 121 -19.01 -10.00 -2.83
C PRO A 121 -20.45 -9.47 -2.99
N ASP A 122 -20.66 -8.17 -2.83
CA ASP A 122 -21.96 -7.50 -3.04
C ASP A 122 -22.14 -6.96 -4.47
N GLY A 123 -21.22 -7.29 -5.41
CA GLY A 123 -21.24 -6.84 -6.79
C GLY A 123 -20.73 -5.41 -6.99
N THR A 124 -20.19 -4.78 -5.96
CA THR A 124 -19.55 -3.46 -6.05
C THR A 124 -18.13 -3.60 -6.55
N PHE A 125 -17.65 -2.71 -7.41
CA PHE A 125 -16.24 -2.67 -7.81
C PHE A 125 -15.45 -1.76 -6.90
N CYS A 126 -14.22 -2.16 -6.59
CA CYS A 126 -13.27 -1.41 -5.80
C CYS A 126 -11.94 -1.27 -6.56
N ASP A 127 -11.43 -0.04 -6.62
CA ASP A 127 -10.13 0.24 -7.20
C ASP A 127 -9.05 0.20 -6.10
N LEU A 128 -8.00 -0.58 -6.32
CA LEU A 128 -6.89 -0.78 -5.39
C LEU A 128 -5.58 -0.28 -6.02
N LEU A 129 -4.60 0.04 -5.19
CA LEU A 129 -3.22 0.08 -5.67
C LEU A 129 -2.87 -1.23 -6.38
N SER A 130 -2.14 -1.16 -7.49
CA SER A 130 -1.54 -2.34 -8.08
C SER A 130 -0.68 -3.07 -7.05
N LEU A 131 -0.50 -4.37 -7.22
CA LEU A 131 0.30 -5.14 -6.25
C LEU A 131 1.73 -4.59 -6.10
N PRO A 132 2.46 -4.22 -7.17
CA PRO A 132 3.78 -3.60 -7.04
C PRO A 132 3.75 -2.28 -6.25
N ASP A 133 2.75 -1.42 -6.47
CA ASP A 133 2.61 -0.16 -5.74
C ASP A 133 2.26 -0.39 -4.27
N LEU A 134 1.40 -1.37 -3.99
CA LEU A 134 1.07 -1.74 -2.62
C LEU A 134 2.29 -2.27 -1.86
N VAL A 135 3.10 -3.13 -2.49
CA VAL A 135 4.37 -3.63 -1.92
C VAL A 135 5.30 -2.47 -1.63
N GLN A 136 5.46 -1.53 -2.57
CA GLN A 136 6.30 -0.35 -2.37
C GLN A 136 5.80 0.54 -1.24
N ALA A 137 4.48 0.81 -1.17
CA ALA A 137 3.86 1.59 -0.09
C ALA A 137 3.99 0.92 1.28
N LYS A 138 4.14 -0.41 1.31
CA LYS A 138 4.34 -1.22 2.52
C LYS A 138 5.78 -1.29 3.03
N LYS A 139 6.77 -0.81 2.28
CA LYS A 139 8.17 -0.74 2.74
C LYS A 139 8.34 0.33 3.81
N THR A 140 7.77 0.11 4.99
CA THR A 140 7.76 1.05 6.11
C THR A 140 8.71 0.65 7.24
N GLN A 141 8.85 1.53 8.24
CA GLN A 141 9.61 1.24 9.45
C GLN A 141 8.91 0.26 10.42
N ARG A 142 7.66 -0.15 10.13
CA ARG A 142 6.85 -0.99 11.03
C ARG A 142 7.14 -2.47 10.81
N ASP A 143 7.39 -3.20 11.89
CA ASP A 143 7.72 -4.64 11.85
C ASP A 143 6.63 -5.48 11.16
N LYS A 144 5.35 -5.15 11.39
CA LYS A 144 4.21 -5.89 10.84
C LYS A 144 4.06 -5.81 9.33
N ASP A 145 4.66 -4.83 8.66
CA ASP A 145 4.50 -4.65 7.22
C ASP A 145 5.42 -5.60 6.41
N TRP A 146 6.56 -5.99 6.95
CA TRP A 146 7.54 -6.82 6.24
C TRP A 146 7.09 -8.28 6.01
N PRO A 147 6.51 -8.98 7.00
CA PRO A 147 5.87 -10.27 6.74
C PRO A 147 4.72 -10.17 5.74
N MET A 148 4.02 -9.03 5.68
CA MET A 148 2.95 -8.80 4.72
C MET A 148 3.47 -8.66 3.30
N ILE A 149 4.56 -7.88 3.10
CA ILE A 149 5.26 -7.78 1.80
C ILE A 149 5.64 -9.17 1.31
N ARG A 150 6.27 -9.96 2.18
CA ARG A 150 6.69 -11.32 1.85
C ARG A 150 5.52 -12.16 1.34
N ARG A 151 4.40 -12.19 2.08
CA ARG A 151 3.21 -12.96 1.69
C ARG A 151 2.60 -12.48 0.37
N LEU A 152 2.52 -11.15 0.15
CA LEU A 152 2.01 -10.57 -1.09
C LEU A 152 2.80 -11.03 -2.31
N VAL A 153 4.14 -10.98 -2.22
CA VAL A 153 5.02 -11.32 -3.34
C VAL A 153 5.07 -12.84 -3.56
N GLU A 154 5.11 -13.63 -2.49
CA GLU A 154 5.07 -15.11 -2.56
C GLU A 154 3.77 -15.61 -3.18
N ALA A 155 2.61 -15.08 -2.72
CA ALA A 155 1.32 -15.46 -3.29
C ALA A 155 1.26 -15.16 -4.79
N HIS A 156 1.67 -13.96 -5.18
CA HIS A 156 1.71 -13.57 -6.59
C HIS A 156 2.69 -14.45 -7.41
N TYR A 157 3.82 -14.83 -6.83
CA TYR A 157 4.76 -15.74 -7.47
C TYR A 157 4.12 -17.11 -7.72
N PHE A 158 3.56 -17.72 -6.70
CA PHE A 158 2.93 -19.05 -6.82
C PHE A 158 1.71 -19.07 -7.75
N GLU A 159 0.94 -17.99 -7.79
CA GLU A 159 -0.25 -17.90 -8.65
C GLU A 159 0.10 -17.69 -10.13
N ASN A 160 1.28 -17.12 -10.43
CA ASN A 160 1.61 -16.67 -11.78
C ASN A 160 2.92 -17.24 -12.36
N SER A 161 3.65 -18.07 -11.63
CA SER A 161 4.95 -18.61 -12.08
C SER A 161 4.86 -19.52 -13.29
N GLU A 162 3.68 -20.10 -13.57
CA GLU A 162 3.43 -20.91 -14.77
C GLU A 162 3.14 -20.08 -16.03
N ASP A 163 2.81 -18.77 -15.86
CA ASP A 163 2.57 -17.84 -16.96
C ASP A 163 3.40 -16.56 -16.75
N PRO A 164 4.75 -16.66 -16.84
CA PRO A 164 5.63 -15.52 -16.60
C PRO A 164 5.61 -14.55 -17.77
N ASN A 165 5.73 -13.25 -17.46
CA ASN A 165 6.01 -12.20 -18.41
C ASN A 165 7.12 -11.28 -17.85
N GLU A 166 7.67 -10.40 -18.68
CA GLU A 166 8.79 -9.53 -18.31
C GLU A 166 8.50 -8.68 -17.05
N ASP A 167 7.29 -8.14 -16.90
CA ASP A 167 6.92 -7.31 -15.75
C ASP A 167 6.81 -8.16 -14.46
N ARG A 168 6.24 -9.37 -14.55
CA ARG A 168 6.17 -10.31 -13.42
C ARG A 168 7.55 -10.77 -12.99
N ILE A 169 8.39 -11.19 -13.94
CA ILE A 169 9.77 -11.62 -13.67
C ILE A 169 10.54 -10.48 -12.98
N ARG A 170 10.47 -9.27 -13.54
CA ARG A 170 11.09 -8.09 -12.94
C ARG A 170 10.61 -7.84 -11.53
N PHE A 171 9.30 -7.89 -11.30
CA PHE A 171 8.69 -7.71 -9.98
C PHE A 171 9.17 -8.75 -8.97
N TRP A 172 9.20 -10.03 -9.33
CA TRP A 172 9.68 -11.09 -8.45
C TRP A 172 11.17 -10.94 -8.12
N LEU A 173 12.00 -10.69 -9.11
CA LEU A 173 13.43 -10.45 -8.90
C LEU A 173 13.69 -9.20 -8.04
N GLN A 174 12.82 -8.20 -8.09
CA GLN A 174 12.94 -6.99 -7.28
C GLN A 174 12.36 -7.13 -5.87
N GLU A 175 11.38 -8.01 -5.64
CA GLU A 175 10.58 -7.96 -4.42
C GLU A 175 10.54 -9.26 -3.63
N LEU A 176 10.92 -10.42 -4.18
CA LEU A 176 11.02 -11.66 -3.41
C LEU A 176 12.01 -11.50 -2.25
N ARG A 177 11.58 -11.96 -1.06
CA ARG A 177 12.34 -11.85 0.19
C ARG A 177 12.58 -13.19 0.88
N THR A 178 12.14 -14.28 0.28
CA THR A 178 12.45 -15.64 0.71
C THR A 178 13.67 -16.11 -0.05
N PRO A 179 14.80 -16.41 0.63
CA PRO A 179 16.05 -16.72 -0.05
C PRO A 179 15.90 -17.83 -1.07
N SER A 180 15.27 -18.94 -0.71
CA SER A 180 15.08 -20.09 -1.61
C SER A 180 14.28 -19.73 -2.87
N LEU A 181 13.20 -18.94 -2.75
CA LEU A 181 12.40 -18.51 -3.89
C LEU A 181 13.13 -17.51 -4.77
N LEU A 182 13.94 -16.63 -4.19
CA LEU A 182 14.74 -15.68 -4.95
C LEU A 182 15.88 -16.39 -5.71
N ILE A 183 16.49 -17.41 -5.11
CA ILE A 183 17.46 -18.28 -5.78
C ILE A 183 16.80 -19.03 -6.95
N GLU A 184 15.61 -19.60 -6.72
CA GLU A 184 14.83 -20.27 -7.75
C GLU A 184 14.51 -19.32 -8.91
N ALA A 185 13.96 -18.13 -8.63
CA ALA A 185 13.65 -17.13 -9.63
C ALA A 185 14.89 -16.68 -10.42
N ALA A 186 16.02 -16.42 -9.74
CA ALA A 186 17.27 -16.05 -10.39
C ALA A 186 17.84 -17.21 -11.26
N ALA A 187 17.60 -18.45 -10.90
CA ALA A 187 18.03 -19.61 -11.70
C ALA A 187 17.12 -19.83 -12.92
N LEU A 188 15.82 -19.54 -12.82
CA LEU A 188 14.88 -19.64 -13.94
C LEU A 188 15.07 -18.49 -14.95
N TRP A 189 15.38 -17.28 -14.48
CA TRP A 189 15.56 -16.09 -15.32
C TRP A 189 16.90 -15.40 -15.05
N PRO A 190 18.04 -16.08 -15.39
CA PRO A 190 19.38 -15.59 -15.03
C PRO A 190 19.78 -14.31 -15.75
N ASP A 191 19.31 -14.10 -16.98
CA ASP A 191 19.64 -12.91 -17.76
C ASP A 191 18.89 -11.68 -17.23
N ASP A 192 17.61 -11.85 -16.85
CA ASP A 192 16.83 -10.79 -16.18
C ASP A 192 17.43 -10.46 -14.80
N ALA A 193 17.87 -11.46 -14.06
CA ALA A 193 18.54 -11.25 -12.77
C ALA A 193 19.85 -10.46 -12.93
N ARG A 194 20.68 -10.77 -13.97
CA ARG A 194 21.91 -10.01 -14.27
C ARG A 194 21.61 -8.57 -14.67
N GLN A 195 20.56 -8.32 -15.46
CA GLN A 195 20.17 -6.97 -15.84
C GLN A 195 19.75 -6.11 -14.64
N GLN A 196 19.26 -6.74 -13.56
CA GLN A 196 18.81 -6.05 -12.37
C GLN A 196 19.87 -5.89 -11.27
N LEU A 197 21.10 -6.40 -11.46
CA LEU A 197 22.19 -6.31 -10.48
C LEU A 197 22.50 -4.87 -10.05
N ALA A 198 22.43 -3.92 -10.98
CA ALA A 198 22.67 -2.51 -10.66
C ALA A 198 21.60 -1.92 -9.72
N ALA A 199 20.35 -2.35 -9.85
CA ALA A 199 19.23 -1.91 -9.01
C ALA A 199 19.13 -2.70 -7.71
N ARG A 200 19.45 -4.01 -7.75
CA ARG A 200 19.37 -4.91 -6.59
C ARG A 200 20.61 -5.81 -6.52
N PRO A 201 21.75 -5.31 -5.99
CA PRO A 201 23.03 -6.04 -5.97
C PRO A 201 22.97 -7.41 -5.28
N LEU A 202 22.07 -7.63 -4.31
CA LEU A 202 21.94 -8.91 -3.62
C LEU A 202 21.56 -10.08 -4.54
N LEU A 203 21.10 -9.80 -5.77
CA LEU A 203 20.84 -10.83 -6.79
C LEU A 203 22.13 -11.58 -7.21
N GLU A 204 23.32 -11.01 -6.95
CA GLU A 204 24.59 -11.74 -7.13
C GLU A 204 24.64 -12.99 -6.26
N HIS A 205 24.21 -12.88 -4.99
CA HIS A 205 24.16 -14.01 -4.07
C HIS A 205 23.10 -15.04 -4.48
N ALA A 206 21.97 -14.57 -5.02
CA ALA A 206 20.93 -15.46 -5.55
C ALA A 206 21.43 -16.24 -6.76
N LEU A 207 22.11 -15.61 -7.69
CA LEU A 207 22.73 -16.25 -8.88
C LEU A 207 23.84 -17.23 -8.48
N ALA A 208 24.60 -16.91 -7.42
CA ALA A 208 25.61 -17.80 -6.86
C ALA A 208 25.02 -18.94 -6.02
N ARG A 209 23.71 -18.91 -5.72
CA ARG A 209 23.00 -19.85 -4.82
C ARG A 209 23.59 -19.85 -3.39
N ASP A 210 24.10 -18.71 -2.95
CA ASP A 210 24.61 -18.51 -1.59
C ASP A 210 23.47 -18.03 -0.69
N GLU A 211 22.78 -18.97 -0.07
CA GLU A 211 21.59 -18.68 0.74
C GLU A 211 21.94 -17.87 2.02
N GLU A 212 23.07 -18.14 2.64
CA GLU A 212 23.50 -17.46 3.88
C GLU A 212 23.83 -15.97 3.64
N LEU A 213 24.61 -15.69 2.60
CA LEU A 213 24.92 -14.30 2.22
C LEU A 213 23.66 -13.59 1.71
N LEU A 214 22.78 -14.27 0.98
CA LEU A 214 21.52 -13.73 0.51
C LEU A 214 20.60 -13.34 1.66
N GLU A 215 20.44 -14.18 2.68
CA GLU A 215 19.62 -13.87 3.86
C GLU A 215 20.15 -12.66 4.61
N THR A 216 21.48 -12.59 4.78
CA THR A 216 22.15 -11.43 5.37
C THR A 216 21.89 -10.16 4.56
N ALA A 217 22.04 -10.22 3.25
CA ALA A 217 21.83 -9.07 2.37
C ALA A 217 20.36 -8.61 2.33
N LEU A 218 19.40 -9.54 2.35
CA LEU A 218 17.97 -9.22 2.47
C LEU A 218 17.63 -8.50 3.79
N THR A 219 18.28 -8.93 4.88
CA THR A 219 18.13 -8.26 6.19
C THR A 219 18.67 -6.84 6.15
N VAL A 220 19.82 -6.63 5.54
CA VAL A 220 20.43 -5.29 5.38
C VAL A 220 19.53 -4.41 4.49
N GLU A 221 19.04 -4.94 3.37
CA GLU A 221 18.10 -4.23 2.48
C GLU A 221 16.85 -3.76 3.24
N GLU A 222 16.27 -4.62 4.08
CA GLU A 222 15.13 -4.27 4.92
C GLU A 222 15.47 -3.13 5.90
N GLN A 223 16.59 -3.20 6.58
CA GLN A 223 17.02 -2.17 7.53
C GLN A 223 17.24 -0.82 6.85
N VAL A 224 17.82 -0.80 5.65
CA VAL A 224 18.00 0.41 4.84
C VAL A 224 16.65 1.03 4.47
N GLU A 225 15.69 0.22 4.00
CA GLU A 225 14.36 0.70 3.66
C GLU A 225 13.61 1.25 4.88
N ARG A 226 13.69 0.59 6.03
CA ARG A 226 13.13 1.07 7.30
C ARG A 226 13.69 2.43 7.70
N LEU A 227 15.01 2.63 7.54
CA LEU A 227 15.67 3.90 7.84
C LEU A 227 15.21 5.00 6.86
N ARG A 228 15.10 4.69 5.57
CA ARG A 228 14.57 5.62 4.55
C ARG A 228 13.15 6.06 4.88
N ASP A 229 12.29 5.14 5.29
CA ASP A 229 10.92 5.45 5.71
C ASP A 229 10.88 6.32 6.96
N LYS A 230 11.68 5.98 7.97
CA LYS A 230 11.80 6.80 9.19
C LYS A 230 12.22 8.24 8.88
N ASN A 231 13.19 8.42 7.99
CA ASN A 231 13.69 9.75 7.60
C ASN A 231 12.63 10.52 6.79
N TYR A 232 11.89 9.86 5.90
CA TYR A 232 10.78 10.47 5.17
C TYR A 232 9.69 11.03 6.11
N TRP A 233 9.30 10.25 7.12
CA TRP A 233 8.24 10.65 8.04
C TRP A 233 8.69 11.61 9.14
N LEU A 234 9.98 11.76 9.41
CA LEU A 234 10.49 12.57 10.50
C LEU A 234 10.03 14.04 10.46
N PRO A 235 10.11 14.78 9.33
CA PRO A 235 9.62 16.16 9.25
C PRO A 235 8.09 16.24 9.45
N LEU A 236 7.34 15.33 8.85
CA LEU A 236 5.87 15.30 8.97
C LEU A 236 5.42 15.02 10.43
N LYS A 237 6.12 14.14 11.14
CA LYS A 237 5.88 13.89 12.58
C LYS A 237 6.11 15.13 13.42
N LYS A 238 7.19 15.91 13.16
CA LYS A 238 7.47 17.17 13.86
C LYS A 238 6.36 18.20 13.61
N GLU A 239 5.86 18.30 12.37
CA GLU A 239 4.73 19.18 12.03
C GLU A 239 3.46 18.79 12.80
N LEU A 240 3.12 17.47 12.86
CA LEU A 240 1.98 16.97 13.63
C LEU A 240 2.12 17.26 15.14
N GLU A 241 3.31 17.12 15.70
CA GLU A 241 3.56 17.47 17.10
C GLU A 241 3.35 18.97 17.36
N ALA A 242 3.81 19.84 16.46
CA ALA A 242 3.57 21.27 16.55
C ALA A 242 2.07 21.62 16.45
N MET A 243 1.32 20.97 15.56
CA MET A 243 -0.13 21.15 15.46
C MET A 243 -0.86 20.71 16.73
N ARG A 244 -0.47 19.58 17.33
CA ARG A 244 -1.06 19.08 18.60
C ARG A 244 -0.86 20.04 19.76
N ARG A 245 0.28 20.74 19.83
CA ARG A 245 0.58 21.71 20.89
C ARG A 245 -0.22 23.04 20.75
N ARG A 246 -0.78 23.31 19.57
CA ARG A 246 -1.57 24.52 19.29
C ARG A 246 -3.08 24.32 19.51
N ARG A 247 -3.54 23.10 19.67
CA ARG A 247 -4.90 22.73 20.09
C ARG A 247 -5.03 22.75 21.62
#